data_eed287d41b0e65dda4873d177fc26ca6
#
_entry.id   eed287d41b0e65dda4873d177fc26ca6
#
_cell.length_a   1.000
_cell.length_b   1.000
_cell.length_c   1.000
_cell.angle_alpha   90.00
_cell.angle_beta   90.00
_cell.angle_gamma   90.00
#
_symmetry.space_group_name_H-M   'P 1'
#
loop_
_entity.id
_entity.type
_entity.pdbx_description
1 polymer ?
#
loop_
_entity_poly.entity_id
_entity_poly.type
_entity_poly.pdbx_seq_one_letter_code
_entity_poly.pdbx_strand_id
1 'polypeptide(L)'
;MTLNRTSCTAIATLGLIATTLPLGQAHADQFKEAKPSNWHHWRGPDANGVSTTAKPPLQWGPTNNIQWKTPIEGNGSSTPIIWGNKLFILTAINTGEVNPTLPKPEDQPKRVFGITHPNTSYEFVVLCLDRHTGKVLWRQTATKLIPHEGAHRDNNFASASPTTDGERLYCWFGSAGLFCYDLNGKKLWDRKLGKVQMGAYLGEGCSPVVQDGKIVIVRDHSKQSFIEVLDTKNGMSLWKAERQEKNAWATPAIVSHSGKTQVITTASGKVRSYDLNSGKVIWKCAGLTGNAIPCPVVEGDTVYCMTGYKGYSLMAIPLNAKGDITGSDKILWTKRRGTPYVPSPILYDGLLYFTQSNQALLSCVNAKSGKTYIDRTRLKGLTNIYASPVGADGKIYLNDRNGVSLVLNRSRELKVIAKNELGEQIVSSPALAGNQLFIRGRRFLYCISEKK
;
A
#
# COMPACT_ATOMS: atom_id res chain seq x y z
N MET A 1 71.68 -26.83 50.47
CA MET A 1 70.60 -25.88 50.65
C MET A 1 70.05 -25.58 49.30
N THR A 2 68.97 -26.24 48.90
CA THR A 2 68.27 -26.13 47.61
C THR A 2 66.94 -25.48 47.80
N LEU A 3 66.77 -24.32 47.24
CA LEU A 3 65.49 -23.53 47.25
C LEU A 3 64.65 -24.00 46.07
N ASN A 4 63.45 -24.56 46.36
CA ASN A 4 62.38 -24.86 45.40
C ASN A 4 61.59 -23.58 45.08
N ARG A 5 61.51 -23.20 43.79
CA ARG A 5 60.59 -22.19 43.29
C ARG A 5 59.35 -22.90 42.75
N THR A 6 58.21 -22.66 43.43
CA THR A 6 56.90 -23.09 42.99
C THR A 6 56.33 -22.03 42.04
N SER A 7 56.10 -22.39 40.78
CA SER A 7 55.44 -21.54 39.78
C SER A 7 53.90 -21.67 39.93
N CYS A 8 53.21 -20.60 40.28
CA CYS A 8 51.75 -20.53 40.20
C CYS A 8 51.36 -20.09 38.78
N THR A 9 50.71 -20.98 38.03
CA THR A 9 50.08 -20.66 36.74
C THR A 9 48.65 -20.20 37.00
N ALA A 10 48.35 -18.94 36.76
CA ALA A 10 47.00 -18.40 36.82
C ALA A 10 46.28 -18.73 35.50
N ILE A 11 45.23 -19.52 35.54
CA ILE A 11 44.32 -19.79 34.42
C ILE A 11 43.31 -18.67 34.40
N ALA A 12 43.38 -17.77 33.42
CA ALA A 12 42.39 -16.76 33.15
C ALA A 12 41.24 -17.39 32.36
N THR A 13 40.11 -17.62 33.00
CA THR A 13 38.87 -18.07 32.36
C THR A 13 38.24 -16.84 31.71
N LEU A 14 38.32 -16.69 30.37
CA LEU A 14 37.51 -15.75 29.59
C LEU A 14 36.06 -16.25 29.58
N GLY A 15 35.23 -15.64 30.41
CA GLY A 15 33.78 -15.81 30.31
C GLY A 15 33.22 -15.10 29.06
N LEU A 16 32.80 -15.86 28.06
CA LEU A 16 31.98 -15.33 26.97
C LEU A 16 30.63 -14.89 27.59
N ILE A 17 30.45 -13.59 27.73
CA ILE A 17 29.11 -13.03 28.02
C ILE A 17 28.32 -13.04 26.69
N ALA A 18 27.57 -14.09 26.46
CA ALA A 18 26.58 -14.11 25.39
C ALA A 18 25.42 -13.19 25.79
N THR A 19 25.42 -11.97 25.31
CA THR A 19 24.29 -11.05 25.42
C THR A 19 23.15 -11.57 24.54
N THR A 20 22.20 -12.29 25.12
CA THR A 20 20.95 -12.65 24.44
C THR A 20 20.12 -11.40 24.24
N LEU A 21 19.99 -10.94 22.99
CA LEU A 21 19.03 -9.89 22.64
C LEU A 21 17.62 -10.35 23.01
N PRO A 22 16.76 -9.47 23.54
CA PRO A 22 15.36 -9.80 23.79
C PRO A 22 14.70 -10.22 22.47
N LEU A 23 13.86 -11.26 22.49
CA LEU A 23 13.22 -11.87 21.30
C LEU A 23 12.55 -10.83 20.37
N GLY A 24 11.96 -9.77 20.93
CA GLY A 24 11.37 -8.68 20.15
C GLY A 24 12.37 -7.85 19.36
N GLN A 25 13.59 -7.64 19.90
CA GLN A 25 14.64 -6.90 19.21
C GLN A 25 15.22 -7.73 18.06
N ALA A 26 15.49 -9.01 18.29
CA ALA A 26 16.00 -9.91 17.25
C ALA A 26 15.03 -9.99 16.05
N HIS A 27 13.73 -10.03 16.30
CA HIS A 27 12.72 -10.02 15.23
C HIS A 27 12.70 -8.71 14.46
N ALA A 28 12.74 -7.56 15.14
CA ALA A 28 12.77 -6.25 14.50
C ALA A 28 14.00 -6.08 13.60
N ASP A 29 15.16 -6.56 14.04
CA ASP A 29 16.39 -6.52 13.27
C ASP A 29 16.32 -7.45 12.04
N GLN A 30 15.78 -8.66 12.18
CA GLN A 30 15.56 -9.59 11.06
C GLN A 30 14.58 -9.03 10.03
N PHE A 31 13.48 -8.40 10.46
CA PHE A 31 12.55 -7.74 9.55
C PHE A 31 13.22 -6.61 8.79
N LYS A 32 13.99 -5.76 9.48
CA LYS A 32 14.71 -4.64 8.88
C LYS A 32 15.72 -5.10 7.82
N GLU A 33 16.42 -6.17 8.06
CA GLU A 33 17.38 -6.77 7.12
C GLU A 33 16.66 -7.37 5.90
N ALA A 34 15.57 -8.11 6.10
CA ALA A 34 14.83 -8.76 5.03
C ALA A 34 13.98 -7.80 4.19
N LYS A 35 13.52 -6.70 4.77
CA LYS A 35 12.57 -5.73 4.18
C LYS A 35 12.95 -5.26 2.77
N PRO A 36 14.22 -4.87 2.45
CA PRO A 36 14.58 -4.36 1.11
C PRO A 36 14.38 -5.37 -0.03
N SER A 37 14.47 -6.67 0.26
CA SER A 37 14.32 -7.75 -0.71
C SER A 37 12.88 -8.23 -0.88
N ASN A 38 11.93 -7.62 -0.16
CA ASN A 38 10.53 -8.00 -0.10
C ASN A 38 9.60 -6.85 -0.49
N TRP A 39 8.33 -7.18 -0.78
CA TRP A 39 7.27 -6.22 -1.06
C TRP A 39 6.16 -6.37 0.00
N HIS A 40 6.50 -6.08 1.27
CA HIS A 40 5.67 -6.38 2.44
C HIS A 40 4.44 -5.49 2.62
N HIS A 41 4.34 -4.42 1.84
CA HIS A 41 3.31 -3.39 1.87
C HIS A 41 2.94 -3.01 0.43
N TRP A 42 1.71 -2.56 0.16
CA TRP A 42 1.23 -2.30 -1.20
C TRP A 42 2.05 -1.29 -2.01
N ARG A 43 2.79 -0.41 -1.35
CA ARG A 43 3.73 0.53 -1.97
C ARG A 43 5.20 0.12 -1.80
N GLY A 44 5.45 -1.16 -1.50
CA GLY A 44 6.80 -1.71 -1.38
C GLY A 44 7.50 -1.41 -0.06
N PRO A 45 8.82 -1.69 0.01
CA PRO A 45 9.53 -1.65 1.28
C PRO A 45 9.49 -0.29 1.98
N ASP A 46 9.57 0.81 1.25
CA ASP A 46 9.63 2.16 1.83
C ASP A 46 8.38 2.99 1.53
N ALA A 47 7.27 2.34 1.19
CA ALA A 47 5.97 2.96 0.89
C ALA A 47 5.99 4.05 -0.20
N ASN A 48 7.06 4.12 -1.00
CA ASN A 48 7.29 5.10 -2.07
C ASN A 48 7.12 4.52 -3.49
N GLY A 49 6.87 3.20 -3.61
CA GLY A 49 6.71 2.49 -4.87
C GLY A 49 8.01 1.96 -5.47
N VAL A 50 9.13 2.01 -4.74
CA VAL A 50 10.45 1.63 -5.25
C VAL A 50 11.02 0.42 -4.53
N SER A 51 11.63 -0.49 -5.27
CA SER A 51 12.52 -1.53 -4.74
C SER A 51 13.96 -1.18 -5.10
N THR A 52 14.82 -1.18 -4.10
CA THR A 52 16.27 -0.93 -4.28
C THR A 52 17.04 -2.18 -4.69
N THR A 53 16.44 -3.36 -4.58
CA THR A 53 17.09 -4.65 -4.82
C THR A 53 16.55 -5.41 -6.03
N ALA A 54 15.32 -5.11 -6.46
CA ALA A 54 14.69 -5.83 -7.57
C ALA A 54 15.27 -5.43 -8.93
N LYS A 55 15.34 -6.41 -9.85
CA LYS A 55 15.74 -6.25 -11.26
C LYS A 55 14.71 -6.92 -12.17
N PRO A 56 13.50 -6.35 -12.27
CA PRO A 56 12.43 -6.95 -13.05
C PRO A 56 12.69 -6.85 -14.55
N PRO A 57 12.04 -7.72 -15.37
CA PRO A 57 12.25 -7.75 -16.81
C PRO A 57 11.80 -6.46 -17.50
N LEU A 58 12.43 -6.17 -18.62
CA LEU A 58 12.09 -5.03 -19.47
C LEU A 58 10.93 -5.34 -20.42
N GLN A 59 10.89 -6.55 -20.95
CA GLN A 59 9.92 -6.95 -21.96
C GLN A 59 9.14 -8.20 -21.54
N TRP A 60 7.84 -8.19 -21.84
CA TRP A 60 6.95 -9.33 -21.66
C TRP A 60 5.74 -9.23 -22.60
N GLY A 61 5.01 -10.31 -22.71
CA GLY A 61 3.77 -10.40 -23.48
C GLY A 61 2.89 -11.52 -22.95
N PRO A 62 1.77 -11.85 -23.59
CA PRO A 62 0.84 -12.88 -23.13
C PRO A 62 1.49 -14.26 -22.95
N THR A 63 2.56 -14.55 -23.71
CA THR A 63 3.32 -15.82 -23.69
C THR A 63 4.82 -15.62 -23.49
N ASN A 64 5.32 -14.39 -23.54
CA ASN A 64 6.74 -14.08 -23.41
C ASN A 64 7.06 -13.63 -21.98
N ASN A 65 8.11 -14.20 -21.37
CA ASN A 65 8.58 -13.89 -20.03
C ASN A 65 7.53 -14.07 -18.91
N ILE A 66 6.46 -14.84 -19.18
CA ILE A 66 5.52 -15.30 -18.17
C ILE A 66 6.12 -16.53 -17.51
N GLN A 67 6.60 -16.39 -16.28
CA GLN A 67 7.11 -17.50 -15.49
C GLN A 67 5.96 -18.42 -15.06
N TRP A 68 4.89 -17.83 -14.58
CA TRP A 68 3.64 -18.50 -14.27
C TRP A 68 2.46 -17.52 -14.31
N LYS A 69 1.27 -18.11 -14.43
CA LYS A 69 -0.02 -17.42 -14.50
C LYS A 69 -1.04 -18.26 -13.75
N THR A 70 -1.60 -17.71 -12.68
CA THR A 70 -2.55 -18.40 -11.80
C THR A 70 -3.92 -17.74 -11.87
N PRO A 71 -5.01 -18.49 -12.15
CA PRO A 71 -6.36 -17.95 -12.12
C PRO A 71 -6.74 -17.57 -10.67
N ILE A 72 -7.38 -16.41 -10.52
CA ILE A 72 -7.85 -15.92 -9.22
C ILE A 72 -9.35 -15.73 -9.29
N GLU A 73 -10.06 -16.48 -8.48
CA GLU A 73 -11.50 -16.39 -8.36
C GLU A 73 -11.94 -15.11 -7.67
N GLY A 74 -13.12 -14.58 -8.05
CA GLY A 74 -13.73 -13.38 -7.45
C GLY A 74 -13.13 -12.07 -7.95
N ASN A 75 -13.41 -11.00 -7.21
CA ASN A 75 -12.96 -9.66 -7.54
C ASN A 75 -12.06 -9.10 -6.43
N GLY A 76 -10.99 -8.42 -6.84
CA GLY A 76 -10.10 -7.71 -5.91
C GLY A 76 -9.09 -6.86 -6.65
N SER A 77 -8.77 -5.71 -6.08
CA SER A 77 -7.74 -4.79 -6.57
C SER A 77 -6.52 -4.74 -5.65
N SER A 78 -6.46 -5.62 -4.66
CA SER A 78 -5.31 -5.69 -3.76
C SER A 78 -4.02 -5.93 -4.56
N THR A 79 -3.01 -5.11 -4.28
CA THR A 79 -1.65 -5.35 -4.77
C THR A 79 -1.11 -6.62 -4.11
N PRO A 80 -0.47 -7.52 -4.86
CA PRO A 80 0.25 -8.63 -4.25
C PRO A 80 1.31 -8.13 -3.28
N ILE A 81 1.40 -8.70 -2.09
CA ILE A 81 2.54 -8.49 -1.22
C ILE A 81 3.40 -9.75 -1.14
N ILE A 82 4.69 -9.56 -0.89
CA ILE A 82 5.67 -10.62 -0.96
C ILE A 82 6.51 -10.62 0.30
N TRP A 83 6.66 -11.81 0.90
CA TRP A 83 7.59 -12.03 1.98
C TRP A 83 8.28 -13.40 1.84
N GLY A 84 9.57 -13.39 1.60
CA GLY A 84 10.33 -14.59 1.27
C GLY A 84 9.80 -15.25 -0.02
N ASN A 85 9.43 -16.52 0.08
CA ASN A 85 8.87 -17.30 -1.02
C ASN A 85 7.33 -17.28 -1.08
N LYS A 86 6.68 -16.45 -0.26
CA LYS A 86 5.22 -16.35 -0.20
C LYS A 86 4.72 -15.07 -0.82
N LEU A 87 3.62 -15.19 -1.56
CA LEU A 87 2.89 -14.08 -2.14
C LEU A 87 1.46 -14.11 -1.63
N PHE A 88 0.93 -12.98 -1.18
CA PHE A 88 -0.39 -12.86 -0.58
C PHE A 88 -1.26 -11.87 -1.35
N ILE A 89 -2.53 -12.24 -1.59
CA ILE A 89 -3.56 -11.38 -2.17
C ILE A 89 -4.90 -11.57 -1.47
N LEU A 90 -5.77 -10.57 -1.62
CA LEU A 90 -7.15 -10.60 -1.13
C LEU A 90 -8.11 -10.67 -2.30
N THR A 91 -9.20 -11.41 -2.16
CA THR A 91 -10.29 -11.45 -3.15
C THR A 91 -11.65 -11.58 -2.45
N ALA A 92 -12.72 -11.12 -3.10
CA ALA A 92 -14.09 -11.27 -2.65
C ALA A 92 -14.90 -12.04 -3.71
N ILE A 93 -15.47 -13.17 -3.33
CA ILE A 93 -16.16 -14.10 -4.20
C ILE A 93 -17.66 -14.03 -3.92
N ASN A 94 -18.44 -13.67 -4.92
CA ASN A 94 -19.90 -13.73 -4.82
C ASN A 94 -20.33 -15.21 -4.82
N THR A 95 -20.99 -15.65 -3.75
CA THR A 95 -21.41 -17.05 -3.61
C THR A 95 -22.70 -17.40 -4.36
N GLY A 96 -23.42 -16.39 -4.84
CA GLY A 96 -24.75 -16.58 -5.43
C GLY A 96 -25.87 -16.80 -4.39
N GLU A 97 -25.55 -16.99 -3.11
CA GLU A 97 -26.56 -17.16 -2.06
C GLU A 97 -27.29 -15.85 -1.79
N VAL A 98 -28.58 -15.82 -2.16
CA VAL A 98 -29.45 -14.66 -2.02
C VAL A 98 -30.10 -14.63 -0.65
N ASN A 99 -30.11 -13.48 0.00
CA ASN A 99 -30.98 -13.22 1.14
C ASN A 99 -32.33 -12.65 0.64
N PRO A 100 -33.43 -13.41 0.70
CA PRO A 100 -34.72 -12.98 0.16
C PRO A 100 -35.38 -11.84 0.94
N THR A 101 -34.87 -11.52 2.16
CA THR A 101 -35.42 -10.40 2.96
C THR A 101 -34.82 -9.05 2.55
N LEU A 102 -33.77 -9.04 1.72
CA LEU A 102 -33.15 -7.83 1.21
C LEU A 102 -33.72 -7.48 -0.17
N PRO A 103 -33.89 -6.19 -0.48
CA PRO A 103 -34.32 -5.76 -1.81
C PRO A 103 -33.36 -6.25 -2.90
N LYS A 104 -33.91 -6.74 -4.01
CA LYS A 104 -33.09 -7.08 -5.18
C LYS A 104 -32.43 -5.80 -5.73
N PRO A 105 -31.25 -5.91 -6.37
CA PRO A 105 -30.55 -4.75 -6.92
C PRO A 105 -31.42 -3.88 -7.84
N GLU A 106 -32.26 -4.50 -8.68
CA GLU A 106 -33.19 -3.83 -9.60
C GLU A 106 -34.31 -3.06 -8.91
N ASP A 107 -34.72 -3.49 -7.72
CA ASP A 107 -35.82 -2.88 -6.94
C ASP A 107 -35.33 -1.75 -6.00
N GLN A 108 -34.02 -1.48 -5.98
CA GLN A 108 -33.45 -0.47 -5.11
C GLN A 108 -33.58 0.94 -5.71
N PRO A 109 -33.61 1.98 -4.85
CA PRO A 109 -33.61 3.36 -5.32
C PRO A 109 -32.38 3.64 -6.21
N LYS A 110 -32.59 4.39 -7.29
CA LYS A 110 -31.49 4.84 -8.17
C LYS A 110 -30.54 5.74 -7.37
N ARG A 111 -29.29 5.27 -7.20
CA ARG A 111 -28.20 6.01 -6.56
C ARG A 111 -27.26 6.60 -7.61
N VAL A 112 -26.40 7.52 -7.17
CA VAL A 112 -25.33 8.07 -8.00
C VAL A 112 -24.50 6.91 -8.59
N PHE A 113 -24.15 6.99 -9.87
CA PHE A 113 -23.45 5.96 -10.65
C PHE A 113 -24.18 4.62 -10.77
N GLY A 114 -25.47 4.52 -10.46
CA GLY A 114 -26.22 3.28 -10.52
C GLY A 114 -25.80 2.22 -9.49
N ILE A 115 -25.18 2.64 -8.39
CA ILE A 115 -24.70 1.71 -7.35
C ILE A 115 -25.87 1.10 -6.60
N THR A 116 -25.90 -0.22 -6.53
CA THR A 116 -26.84 -1.01 -5.72
C THR A 116 -26.14 -1.70 -4.57
N HIS A 117 -26.88 -1.99 -3.50
CA HIS A 117 -26.35 -2.81 -2.40
C HIS A 117 -26.53 -4.28 -2.74
N PRO A 118 -25.56 -5.14 -2.42
CA PRO A 118 -25.70 -6.59 -2.62
C PRO A 118 -26.85 -7.17 -1.77
N ASN A 119 -27.55 -8.14 -2.30
CA ASN A 119 -28.44 -9.03 -1.56
C ASN A 119 -27.91 -10.47 -1.53
N THR A 120 -26.71 -10.68 -2.06
CA THR A 120 -25.99 -11.97 -2.08
C THR A 120 -24.83 -11.99 -1.12
N SER A 121 -24.52 -13.16 -0.57
CA SER A 121 -23.35 -13.40 0.28
C SER A 121 -22.07 -13.35 -0.53
N TYR A 122 -20.99 -12.86 0.11
CA TYR A 122 -19.63 -12.90 -0.42
C TYR A 122 -18.71 -13.63 0.56
N GLU A 123 -17.84 -14.48 0.03
CA GLU A 123 -16.66 -14.96 0.75
C GLU A 123 -15.53 -13.96 0.59
N PHE A 124 -14.97 -13.53 1.72
CA PHE A 124 -13.77 -12.69 1.77
C PHE A 124 -12.56 -13.60 1.97
N VAL A 125 -11.72 -13.71 0.96
CA VAL A 125 -10.71 -14.76 0.88
C VAL A 125 -9.30 -14.18 0.88
N VAL A 126 -8.43 -14.82 1.66
CA VAL A 126 -6.99 -14.60 1.66
C VAL A 126 -6.34 -15.78 0.94
N LEU A 127 -5.50 -15.49 -0.05
CA LEU A 127 -4.72 -16.48 -0.77
C LEU A 127 -3.23 -16.26 -0.49
N CYS A 128 -2.54 -17.35 -0.23
CA CYS A 128 -1.09 -17.43 -0.25
C CYS A 128 -0.65 -18.33 -1.39
N LEU A 129 0.25 -17.81 -2.23
CA LEU A 129 0.83 -18.55 -3.33
C LEU A 129 2.34 -18.69 -3.12
N ASP A 130 2.89 -19.77 -3.64
CA ASP A 130 4.33 -19.90 -3.82
C ASP A 130 4.79 -18.90 -4.88
N ARG A 131 5.74 -18.06 -4.53
CA ARG A 131 6.24 -16.98 -5.38
C ARG A 131 6.86 -17.47 -6.68
N HIS A 132 7.50 -18.65 -6.68
CA HIS A 132 8.26 -19.16 -7.81
C HIS A 132 7.41 -19.98 -8.77
N THR A 133 6.37 -20.66 -8.27
CA THR A 133 5.55 -21.59 -9.05
C THR A 133 4.13 -21.10 -9.30
N GLY A 134 3.66 -20.12 -8.53
CA GLY A 134 2.27 -19.64 -8.56
C GLY A 134 1.25 -20.63 -7.99
N LYS A 135 1.68 -21.74 -7.40
CA LYS A 135 0.79 -22.70 -6.73
C LYS A 135 0.20 -22.09 -5.47
N VAL A 136 -1.10 -22.29 -5.26
CA VAL A 136 -1.75 -21.89 -4.00
C VAL A 136 -1.24 -22.80 -2.89
N LEU A 137 -0.58 -22.21 -1.90
CA LEU A 137 -0.08 -22.91 -0.72
C LEU A 137 -1.18 -23.08 0.32
N TRP A 138 -2.01 -22.05 0.49
CA TRP A 138 -3.18 -22.09 1.33
C TRP A 138 -4.21 -21.01 0.91
N ARG A 139 -5.46 -21.29 1.25
CA ARG A 139 -6.63 -20.43 1.07
C ARG A 139 -7.39 -20.36 2.38
N GLN A 140 -7.74 -19.15 2.83
CA GLN A 140 -8.56 -18.94 4.02
C GLN A 140 -9.76 -18.07 3.69
N THR A 141 -10.95 -18.55 3.99
CA THR A 141 -12.15 -17.70 4.03
C THR A 141 -12.14 -16.96 5.36
N ALA A 142 -11.78 -15.68 5.31
CA ALA A 142 -11.69 -14.82 6.49
C ALA A 142 -13.07 -14.62 7.13
N THR A 143 -14.08 -14.34 6.30
CA THR A 143 -15.49 -14.25 6.69
C THR A 143 -16.40 -14.44 5.47
N LYS A 144 -17.66 -14.80 5.72
CA LYS A 144 -18.72 -14.85 4.73
C LYS A 144 -19.87 -13.96 5.21
N LEU A 145 -20.27 -12.96 4.43
CA LEU A 145 -21.37 -12.07 4.77
C LEU A 145 -21.88 -11.32 3.53
N ILE A 146 -23.03 -10.70 3.65
CA ILE A 146 -23.54 -9.78 2.65
C ILE A 146 -22.94 -8.38 2.94
N PRO A 147 -22.20 -7.77 1.98
CA PRO A 147 -21.73 -6.39 2.15
C PRO A 147 -22.88 -5.44 2.45
N HIS A 148 -22.70 -4.60 3.46
CA HIS A 148 -23.77 -3.70 3.93
C HIS A 148 -24.05 -2.52 2.98
N GLU A 149 -23.12 -2.22 2.08
CA GLU A 149 -23.29 -1.23 1.00
C GLU A 149 -22.63 -1.72 -0.29
N GLY A 150 -22.99 -1.11 -1.41
CA GLY A 150 -22.39 -1.38 -2.71
C GLY A 150 -21.00 -0.79 -2.85
N ALA A 151 -20.46 -0.92 -4.05
CA ALA A 151 -19.20 -0.31 -4.44
C ALA A 151 -19.34 0.25 -5.87
N HIS A 152 -18.56 1.30 -6.19
CA HIS A 152 -18.45 1.78 -7.55
C HIS A 152 -17.93 0.66 -8.47
N ARG A 153 -18.37 0.62 -9.73
CA ARG A 153 -17.93 -0.42 -10.71
C ARG A 153 -16.41 -0.56 -10.88
N ASP A 154 -15.66 0.49 -10.54
CA ASP A 154 -14.19 0.52 -10.57
C ASP A 154 -13.57 0.18 -9.21
N ASN A 155 -14.38 -0.14 -8.21
CA ASN A 155 -13.98 -0.60 -6.89
C ASN A 155 -14.54 -2.01 -6.65
N ASN A 156 -14.19 -2.63 -5.52
CA ASN A 156 -14.67 -3.95 -5.11
C ASN A 156 -14.52 -4.13 -3.59
N PHE A 157 -14.94 -5.28 -3.07
CA PHE A 157 -14.91 -5.58 -1.64
C PHE A 157 -13.55 -6.10 -1.12
N ALA A 158 -12.54 -6.21 -2.01
CA ALA A 158 -11.17 -6.60 -1.67
C ALA A 158 -10.15 -5.65 -2.32
N SER A 159 -10.37 -4.34 -2.18
CA SER A 159 -9.50 -3.30 -2.74
C SER A 159 -8.28 -3.00 -1.90
N ALA A 160 -8.40 -3.10 -0.58
CA ALA A 160 -7.26 -2.94 0.32
C ALA A 160 -6.23 -4.04 0.10
N SER A 161 -4.96 -3.71 0.16
CA SER A 161 -3.86 -4.67 0.10
C SER A 161 -3.51 -5.17 1.49
N PRO A 162 -3.12 -6.45 1.65
CA PRO A 162 -2.61 -6.91 2.93
C PRO A 162 -1.27 -6.28 3.25
N THR A 163 -0.81 -6.43 4.48
CA THR A 163 0.54 -6.06 4.92
C THR A 163 1.09 -7.09 5.89
N THR A 164 2.42 -7.18 6.00
CA THR A 164 3.08 -8.10 6.94
C THR A 164 4.23 -7.43 7.68
N ASP A 165 4.45 -7.86 8.90
CA ASP A 165 5.62 -7.54 9.73
C ASP A 165 6.70 -8.64 9.66
N GLY A 166 6.54 -9.61 8.74
CA GLY A 166 7.46 -10.74 8.58
C GLY A 166 7.07 -11.98 9.39
N GLU A 167 6.22 -11.87 10.40
CA GLU A 167 5.68 -12.98 11.20
C GLU A 167 4.18 -13.16 10.97
N ARG A 168 3.46 -12.05 10.88
CA ARG A 168 2.00 -12.01 10.78
C ARG A 168 1.57 -11.33 9.49
N LEU A 169 0.45 -11.76 8.98
CA LEU A 169 -0.23 -11.20 7.83
C LEU A 169 -1.51 -10.51 8.28
N TYR A 170 -1.67 -9.24 7.95
CA TYR A 170 -2.83 -8.42 8.29
C TYR A 170 -3.66 -8.16 7.05
N CYS A 171 -4.89 -8.69 7.04
CA CYS A 171 -5.81 -8.70 5.92
C CYS A 171 -7.03 -7.85 6.25
N TRP A 172 -7.16 -6.71 5.60
CA TRP A 172 -8.24 -5.76 5.82
C TRP A 172 -9.28 -5.82 4.72
N PHE A 173 -10.52 -6.09 5.08
CA PHE A 173 -11.67 -6.10 4.18
C PHE A 173 -12.69 -5.01 4.54
N GLY A 174 -12.22 -3.85 5.00
CA GLY A 174 -13.08 -2.74 5.35
C GLY A 174 -14.08 -3.11 6.45
N SER A 175 -15.35 -2.84 6.22
CA SER A 175 -16.42 -3.13 7.17
C SER A 175 -16.67 -4.62 7.42
N ALA A 176 -16.10 -5.50 6.58
CA ALA A 176 -16.14 -6.95 6.83
C ALA A 176 -15.16 -7.38 7.93
N GLY A 177 -14.08 -6.62 8.16
CA GLY A 177 -13.17 -6.85 9.29
C GLY A 177 -11.69 -6.82 8.95
N LEU A 178 -10.88 -6.84 10.00
CA LEU A 178 -9.43 -7.05 9.98
C LEU A 178 -9.14 -8.44 10.51
N PHE A 179 -8.34 -9.20 9.76
CA PHE A 179 -8.00 -10.58 10.09
C PHE A 179 -6.48 -10.73 10.13
N CYS A 180 -5.98 -11.37 11.16
CA CYS A 180 -4.56 -11.65 11.33
C CYS A 180 -4.30 -13.15 11.24
N TYR A 181 -3.31 -13.51 10.44
CA TYR A 181 -2.83 -14.88 10.27
C TYR A 181 -1.33 -14.95 10.53
N ASP A 182 -0.83 -16.12 10.88
CA ASP A 182 0.58 -16.39 10.65
C ASP A 182 0.84 -16.57 9.14
N LEU A 183 2.09 -16.63 8.74
CA LEU A 183 2.44 -16.76 7.31
C LEU A 183 2.10 -18.15 6.73
N ASN A 184 1.69 -19.12 7.57
CA ASN A 184 1.25 -20.45 7.17
C ASN A 184 -0.27 -20.58 7.08
N GLY A 185 -1.01 -19.47 7.33
CA GLY A 185 -2.45 -19.40 7.16
C GLY A 185 -3.26 -19.76 8.42
N LYS A 186 -2.62 -19.98 9.57
CA LYS A 186 -3.34 -20.14 10.85
C LYS A 186 -3.86 -18.78 11.30
N LYS A 187 -5.19 -18.67 11.47
CA LYS A 187 -5.80 -17.45 12.02
C LYS A 187 -5.36 -17.27 13.47
N LEU A 188 -4.84 -16.08 13.78
CA LEU A 188 -4.39 -15.69 15.11
C LEU A 188 -5.47 -14.90 15.85
N TRP A 189 -6.05 -13.90 15.20
CA TRP A 189 -7.14 -13.07 15.74
C TRP A 189 -7.88 -12.36 14.61
N ASP A 190 -9.05 -11.79 14.92
CA ASP A 190 -9.80 -10.90 14.04
C ASP A 190 -10.47 -9.76 14.82
N ARG A 191 -10.77 -8.66 14.11
CA ARG A 191 -11.44 -7.49 14.66
C ARG A 191 -12.46 -6.94 13.69
N LYS A 192 -13.65 -6.63 14.21
CA LYS A 192 -14.68 -5.86 13.51
C LYS A 192 -14.66 -4.44 14.04
N LEU A 193 -14.32 -3.46 13.17
CA LEU A 193 -14.24 -2.05 13.53
C LEU A 193 -15.52 -1.27 13.17
N GLY A 194 -16.62 -1.97 13.00
CA GLY A 194 -17.92 -1.42 12.66
C GLY A 194 -18.11 -1.16 11.15
N LYS A 195 -19.32 -0.81 10.77
CA LYS A 195 -19.69 -0.45 9.39
C LYS A 195 -19.47 1.04 9.16
N VAL A 196 -18.96 1.42 8.00
CA VAL A 196 -18.83 2.80 7.56
C VAL A 196 -19.76 3.07 6.38
N GLN A 197 -20.11 4.31 6.15
CA GLN A 197 -20.86 4.75 4.96
C GLN A 197 -19.94 5.59 4.08
N MET A 198 -19.52 5.03 2.97
CA MET A 198 -18.70 5.77 2.01
C MET A 198 -19.56 6.76 1.22
N GLY A 199 -19.00 7.93 0.90
CA GLY A 199 -19.70 8.92 0.09
C GLY A 199 -20.12 8.37 -1.25
N ALA A 200 -21.38 8.59 -1.61
CA ALA A 200 -22.02 8.04 -2.81
C ALA A 200 -21.88 6.51 -2.93
N TYR A 201 -21.61 5.79 -1.82
CA TYR A 201 -21.41 4.34 -1.78
C TYR A 201 -20.27 3.84 -2.67
N LEU A 202 -19.20 4.63 -2.81
CA LEU A 202 -18.10 4.32 -3.72
C LEU A 202 -17.24 3.11 -3.27
N GLY A 203 -17.49 2.58 -2.07
CA GLY A 203 -16.76 1.47 -1.47
C GLY A 203 -15.48 1.90 -0.74
N GLU A 204 -14.98 1.02 0.12
CA GLU A 204 -13.77 1.24 0.92
C GLU A 204 -12.50 0.88 0.12
N GLY A 205 -11.30 1.34 0.54
CA GLY A 205 -10.07 1.07 -0.22
C GLY A 205 -8.76 1.40 0.51
N CYS A 206 -8.81 2.05 1.68
CA CYS A 206 -7.59 2.31 2.48
C CYS A 206 -6.98 0.99 2.96
N SER A 207 -5.67 0.79 2.77
CA SER A 207 -4.95 -0.38 3.26
C SER A 207 -4.41 -0.15 4.68
N PRO A 208 -4.27 -1.19 5.51
CA PRO A 208 -3.58 -1.11 6.78
C PRO A 208 -2.08 -0.90 6.55
N VAL A 209 -1.43 -0.25 7.51
CA VAL A 209 0.04 -0.17 7.57
C VAL A 209 0.54 -0.65 8.92
N VAL A 210 1.71 -1.28 8.94
CA VAL A 210 2.27 -1.88 10.15
C VAL A 210 3.68 -1.37 10.40
N GLN A 211 3.96 -0.97 11.64
CA GLN A 211 5.31 -0.63 12.11
C GLN A 211 5.38 -0.71 13.64
N ASP A 212 6.51 -1.12 14.17
CA ASP A 212 6.83 -1.12 15.61
C ASP A 212 5.75 -1.79 16.47
N GLY A 213 5.25 -2.97 16.03
CA GLY A 213 4.22 -3.71 16.74
C GLY A 213 2.81 -3.09 16.69
N LYS A 214 2.59 -2.13 15.80
CA LYS A 214 1.33 -1.38 15.67
C LYS A 214 0.76 -1.44 14.28
N ILE A 215 -0.57 -1.59 14.17
CA ILE A 215 -1.33 -1.52 12.92
C ILE A 215 -2.12 -0.23 12.92
N VAL A 216 -1.99 0.55 11.87
CA VAL A 216 -2.75 1.79 11.67
C VAL A 216 -3.87 1.55 10.69
N ILE A 217 -5.09 1.88 11.08
CA ILE A 217 -6.30 1.87 10.27
C ILE A 217 -6.88 3.27 10.20
N VAL A 218 -7.07 3.79 8.98
CA VAL A 218 -7.75 5.07 8.74
C VAL A 218 -9.10 4.78 8.10
N ARG A 219 -10.16 5.38 8.65
CA ARG A 219 -11.53 5.23 8.16
C ARG A 219 -12.19 6.59 8.00
N ASP A 220 -11.88 7.25 6.89
CA ASP A 220 -12.48 8.53 6.51
C ASP A 220 -13.71 8.27 5.64
N HIS A 221 -14.90 8.64 6.14
CA HIS A 221 -16.17 8.34 5.51
C HIS A 221 -17.25 9.42 5.78
N SER A 222 -18.47 9.25 5.31
CA SER A 222 -19.54 10.27 5.38
C SER A 222 -20.08 10.54 6.79
N LYS A 223 -19.83 9.64 7.75
CA LYS A 223 -20.22 9.80 9.15
C LYS A 223 -19.03 10.23 9.99
N GLN A 224 -18.92 9.74 11.23
CA GLN A 224 -17.80 10.03 12.13
C GLN A 224 -16.54 9.28 11.70
N SER A 225 -15.65 9.94 11.00
CA SER A 225 -14.34 9.41 10.59
C SER A 225 -13.42 9.21 11.78
N PHE A 226 -12.47 8.27 11.66
CA PHE A 226 -11.49 8.01 12.70
C PHE A 226 -10.19 7.40 12.17
N ILE A 227 -9.16 7.51 12.97
CA ILE A 227 -7.92 6.74 12.89
C ILE A 227 -7.82 5.89 14.15
N GLU A 228 -7.44 4.63 14.00
CA GLU A 228 -7.27 3.70 15.12
C GLU A 228 -5.96 2.94 14.95
N VAL A 229 -5.23 2.80 16.04
CA VAL A 229 -4.00 2.03 16.11
C VAL A 229 -4.20 0.83 17.02
N LEU A 230 -3.88 -0.33 16.49
CA LEU A 230 -4.09 -1.63 17.14
C LEU A 230 -2.74 -2.29 17.43
N ASP A 231 -2.70 -3.09 18.48
CA ASP A 231 -1.58 -3.98 18.79
C ASP A 231 -1.53 -5.15 17.78
N THR A 232 -0.36 -5.41 17.21
CA THR A 232 -0.16 -6.50 16.24
C THR A 232 -0.38 -7.91 16.82
N LYS A 233 -0.20 -8.08 18.15
CA LYS A 233 -0.27 -9.41 18.80
C LYS A 233 -1.69 -9.90 18.95
N ASN A 234 -2.64 -9.00 19.23
CA ASN A 234 -4.00 -9.38 19.63
C ASN A 234 -5.11 -8.52 18.98
N GLY A 235 -4.74 -7.51 18.20
CA GLY A 235 -5.69 -6.59 17.55
C GLY A 235 -6.41 -5.64 18.52
N MET A 236 -5.97 -5.53 19.77
CA MET A 236 -6.58 -4.59 20.73
C MET A 236 -6.24 -3.15 20.36
N SER A 237 -7.19 -2.25 20.57
CA SER A 237 -7.01 -0.82 20.35
C SER A 237 -6.01 -0.26 21.35
N LEU A 238 -4.93 0.34 20.86
CA LEU A 238 -3.97 1.08 21.66
C LEU A 238 -4.42 2.53 21.84
N TRP A 239 -4.93 3.12 20.77
CA TRP A 239 -5.58 4.42 20.79
C TRP A 239 -6.48 4.59 19.57
N LYS A 240 -7.46 5.47 19.71
CA LYS A 240 -8.37 5.89 18.64
C LYS A 240 -8.57 7.39 18.71
N ALA A 241 -8.57 8.05 17.56
CA ALA A 241 -8.83 9.48 17.45
C ALA A 241 -9.93 9.73 16.42
N GLU A 242 -10.92 10.51 16.80
CA GLU A 242 -11.95 10.98 15.89
C GLU A 242 -11.38 12.01 14.91
N ARG A 243 -11.91 11.99 13.69
CA ARG A 243 -11.49 12.85 12.59
C ARG A 243 -12.72 13.54 12.00
N GLN A 244 -12.55 14.78 11.59
CA GLN A 244 -13.60 15.55 10.91
C GLN A 244 -13.38 15.58 9.39
N GLU A 245 -12.65 14.63 8.86
CA GLU A 245 -12.44 14.46 7.44
C GLU A 245 -13.61 13.72 6.81
N LYS A 246 -13.94 14.10 5.58
CA LYS A 246 -14.88 13.37 4.74
C LYS A 246 -14.14 12.27 3.98
N ASN A 247 -14.86 11.54 3.17
CA ASN A 247 -14.34 10.39 2.42
C ASN A 247 -12.92 10.56 1.87
N ALA A 248 -12.06 9.62 2.22
CA ALA A 248 -10.73 9.47 1.67
C ALA A 248 -10.37 7.97 1.61
N TRP A 249 -9.50 7.62 0.68
CA TRP A 249 -9.05 6.23 0.44
C TRP A 249 -7.54 6.09 0.56
N ALA A 250 -6.85 7.16 0.88
CA ALA A 250 -5.39 7.17 0.96
C ALA A 250 -4.89 6.31 2.13
N THR A 251 -4.01 5.38 1.82
CA THR A 251 -3.25 4.64 2.83
C THR A 251 -2.26 5.59 3.49
N PRO A 252 -2.15 5.63 4.82
CA PRO A 252 -1.22 6.52 5.51
C PRO A 252 0.24 6.10 5.29
N ALA A 253 1.16 7.05 5.46
CA ALA A 253 2.58 6.74 5.60
C ALA A 253 2.98 6.74 7.08
N ILE A 254 3.86 5.80 7.45
CA ILE A 254 4.55 5.83 8.75
C ILE A 254 5.99 6.20 8.50
N VAL A 255 6.50 7.18 9.23
CA VAL A 255 7.87 7.66 9.10
C VAL A 255 8.48 7.98 10.46
N SER A 256 9.70 7.51 10.68
CA SER A 256 10.49 7.89 11.85
C SER A 256 11.37 9.09 11.50
N HIS A 257 11.25 10.17 12.26
CA HIS A 257 12.01 11.38 12.08
C HIS A 257 12.41 11.97 13.45
N SER A 258 13.70 12.27 13.64
CA SER A 258 14.23 12.87 14.88
C SER A 258 13.76 12.16 16.16
N GLY A 259 13.82 10.81 16.18
CA GLY A 259 13.45 9.99 17.34
C GLY A 259 11.94 9.85 17.59
N LYS A 260 11.08 10.37 16.70
CA LYS A 260 9.62 10.23 16.76
C LYS A 260 9.08 9.53 15.53
N THR A 261 8.18 8.57 15.73
CA THR A 261 7.47 7.93 14.63
C THR A 261 6.12 8.61 14.41
N GLN A 262 5.90 9.08 13.19
CA GLN A 262 4.73 9.83 12.78
C GLN A 262 3.86 8.99 11.83
N VAL A 263 2.54 9.12 11.96
CA VAL A 263 1.55 8.62 10.99
C VAL A 263 1.02 9.81 10.21
N ILE A 264 1.29 9.84 8.91
CA ILE A 264 0.87 10.94 8.04
C ILE A 264 -0.30 10.48 7.19
N THR A 265 -1.43 11.20 7.30
CA THR A 265 -2.66 10.91 6.58
C THR A 265 -3.00 12.02 5.60
N THR A 266 -3.34 11.67 4.36
CA THR A 266 -3.98 12.58 3.42
C THR A 266 -5.49 12.35 3.43
N ALA A 267 -6.24 13.41 3.50
CA ALA A 267 -7.70 13.38 3.51
C ALA A 267 -8.28 14.48 2.62
N SER A 268 -9.60 14.49 2.44
CA SER A 268 -10.27 15.54 1.69
C SER A 268 -10.02 16.91 2.33
N GLY A 269 -9.22 17.73 1.64
CA GLY A 269 -8.86 19.07 2.07
C GLY A 269 -7.68 19.20 3.02
N LYS A 270 -7.19 18.14 3.66
CA LYS A 270 -6.22 18.21 4.76
C LYS A 270 -5.17 17.12 4.76
N VAL A 271 -4.01 17.46 5.32
CA VAL A 271 -2.98 16.52 5.76
C VAL A 271 -2.86 16.60 7.27
N ARG A 272 -2.69 15.48 7.96
CA ARG A 272 -2.37 15.42 9.39
C ARG A 272 -1.25 14.47 9.68
N SER A 273 -0.40 14.85 10.63
CA SER A 273 0.59 13.98 11.25
C SER A 273 0.18 13.69 12.68
N TYR A 274 0.21 12.42 13.05
CA TYR A 274 -0.04 11.94 14.40
C TYR A 274 1.22 11.27 14.94
N ASP A 275 1.45 11.41 16.23
CA ASP A 275 2.42 10.59 16.95
C ASP A 275 1.90 9.13 17.00
N LEU A 276 2.67 8.18 16.51
CA LEU A 276 2.25 6.76 16.41
C LEU A 276 1.94 6.15 17.80
N ASN A 277 2.62 6.60 18.85
CA ASN A 277 2.47 6.02 20.17
C ASN A 277 1.29 6.60 20.95
N SER A 278 1.05 7.90 20.83
CA SER A 278 0.06 8.61 21.65
C SER A 278 -1.20 9.03 20.90
N GLY A 279 -1.21 8.99 19.57
CA GLY A 279 -2.33 9.49 18.75
C GLY A 279 -2.48 11.03 18.74
N LYS A 280 -1.58 11.75 19.41
CA LYS A 280 -1.63 13.22 19.42
C LYS A 280 -1.25 13.79 18.06
N VAL A 281 -2.00 14.78 17.60
CA VAL A 281 -1.68 15.52 16.36
C VAL A 281 -0.39 16.31 16.58
N ILE A 282 0.62 16.06 15.77
CA ILE A 282 1.89 16.79 15.78
C ILE A 282 1.74 18.07 14.96
N TRP A 283 1.20 17.94 13.74
CA TRP A 283 0.89 19.05 12.86
C TRP A 283 -0.28 18.72 11.92
N LYS A 284 -0.89 19.75 11.38
CA LYS A 284 -1.92 19.67 10.35
C LYS A 284 -1.73 20.77 9.31
N CYS A 285 -2.23 20.53 8.11
CA CYS A 285 -2.15 21.47 6.99
C CYS A 285 -3.37 21.30 6.08
N ALA A 286 -4.10 22.38 5.85
CA ALA A 286 -5.11 22.42 4.79
C ALA A 286 -4.47 22.72 3.44
N GLY A 287 -5.19 22.43 2.33
CA GLY A 287 -4.76 22.78 0.98
C GLY A 287 -4.83 21.65 -0.03
N LEU A 288 -5.22 20.43 0.37
CA LEU A 288 -5.59 19.38 -0.56
C LEU A 288 -7.02 19.63 -1.13
N THR A 289 -7.40 18.89 -2.16
CA THR A 289 -8.76 18.89 -2.73
C THR A 289 -9.59 17.72 -2.22
N GLY A 290 -10.79 17.49 -2.74
CA GLY A 290 -11.68 16.41 -2.30
C GLY A 290 -11.20 15.01 -2.72
N ASN A 291 -11.79 13.98 -2.12
CA ASN A 291 -11.59 12.57 -2.47
C ASN A 291 -10.11 12.17 -2.53
N ALA A 292 -9.37 12.32 -1.43
CA ALA A 292 -7.97 11.95 -1.37
C ALA A 292 -7.80 10.42 -1.53
N ILE A 293 -7.08 10.00 -2.57
CA ILE A 293 -6.74 8.60 -2.87
C ILE A 293 -5.23 8.41 -2.91
N PRO A 294 -4.43 9.31 -3.55
CA PRO A 294 -2.98 9.16 -3.57
C PRO A 294 -2.38 9.16 -2.18
N CYS A 295 -1.51 8.20 -1.93
CA CYS A 295 -0.82 8.09 -0.64
C CYS A 295 0.30 9.12 -0.52
N PRO A 296 0.59 9.60 0.69
CA PRO A 296 1.78 10.38 0.93
C PRO A 296 3.03 9.55 0.65
N VAL A 297 4.06 10.18 0.08
CA VAL A 297 5.39 9.59 -0.09
C VAL A 297 6.43 10.46 0.61
N VAL A 298 7.47 9.82 1.14
CA VAL A 298 8.48 10.49 2.00
C VAL A 298 9.87 10.27 1.44
N GLU A 299 10.70 11.31 1.48
CA GLU A 299 12.14 11.23 1.22
C GLU A 299 12.87 12.23 2.14
N GLY A 300 13.86 11.73 2.87
CA GLY A 300 14.58 12.54 3.86
C GLY A 300 13.61 13.17 4.88
N ASP A 301 13.67 14.47 5.01
CA ASP A 301 12.88 15.24 5.97
C ASP A 301 11.57 15.81 5.38
N THR A 302 11.12 15.31 4.25
CA THR A 302 9.97 15.89 3.52
C THR A 302 8.93 14.83 3.16
N VAL A 303 7.65 15.13 3.42
CA VAL A 303 6.51 14.38 2.91
C VAL A 303 5.84 15.13 1.77
N TYR A 304 5.47 14.39 0.72
CA TYR A 304 4.77 14.89 -0.47
C TYR A 304 3.36 14.33 -0.48
N CYS A 305 2.36 15.23 -0.45
CA CYS A 305 0.95 14.89 -0.41
C CYS A 305 0.24 15.44 -1.64
N MET A 306 -0.59 14.61 -2.27
CA MET A 306 -1.27 14.96 -3.52
C MET A 306 -2.76 14.65 -3.50
N THR A 307 -3.54 15.44 -4.25
CA THR A 307 -4.92 15.15 -4.65
C THR A 307 -5.20 15.74 -6.02
N GLY A 308 -6.10 15.10 -6.80
CA GLY A 308 -6.39 15.49 -8.18
C GLY A 308 -7.88 15.35 -8.59
N TYR A 309 -8.81 15.36 -7.62
CA TYR A 309 -10.25 15.37 -7.88
C TYR A 309 -10.85 16.76 -7.62
N LYS A 310 -11.57 17.28 -8.61
CA LYS A 310 -12.15 18.64 -8.58
C LYS A 310 -11.13 19.71 -8.20
N GLY A 311 -9.96 19.66 -8.81
CA GLY A 311 -8.81 20.51 -8.56
C GLY A 311 -7.52 19.70 -8.38
N TYR A 312 -6.41 20.41 -8.29
CA TYR A 312 -5.06 19.80 -8.21
C TYR A 312 -4.32 20.37 -7.02
N SER A 313 -3.66 19.52 -6.28
CA SER A 313 -2.80 19.94 -5.17
C SER A 313 -1.64 18.96 -5.00
N LEU A 314 -0.44 19.50 -4.90
CA LEU A 314 0.77 18.83 -4.44
C LEU A 314 1.44 19.76 -3.43
N MET A 315 1.74 19.24 -2.27
CA MET A 315 2.37 19.96 -1.18
C MET A 315 3.60 19.21 -0.69
N ALA A 316 4.74 19.89 -0.58
CA ALA A 316 5.94 19.42 0.09
C ALA A 316 5.98 20.01 1.50
N ILE A 317 5.90 19.15 2.51
CA ILE A 317 5.76 19.54 3.91
C ILE A 317 6.93 18.95 4.70
N PRO A 318 7.63 19.75 5.52
CA PRO A 318 8.73 19.23 6.34
C PRO A 318 8.20 18.40 7.50
N LEU A 319 8.87 17.27 7.79
CA LEU A 319 8.49 16.35 8.88
C LEU A 319 8.64 16.95 10.29
N ASN A 320 9.47 17.98 10.45
CA ASN A 320 9.66 18.69 11.71
C ASN A 320 8.61 19.78 11.99
N ALA A 321 7.59 19.91 11.12
CA ALA A 321 6.49 20.85 11.31
C ALA A 321 5.78 20.62 12.66
N LYS A 322 5.15 21.67 13.20
CA LYS A 322 4.37 21.62 14.46
C LYS A 322 3.14 22.51 14.37
N GLY A 323 2.03 22.05 14.95
CA GLY A 323 0.78 22.81 15.02
C GLY A 323 0.05 22.92 13.70
N ASP A 324 -0.69 23.99 13.50
CA ASP A 324 -1.37 24.29 12.23
C ASP A 324 -0.46 25.12 11.34
N ILE A 325 -0.03 24.56 10.21
CA ILE A 325 0.84 25.21 9.24
C ILE A 325 0.09 25.63 7.97
N THR A 326 -1.23 25.65 8.00
CA THR A 326 -2.06 26.06 6.87
C THR A 326 -1.69 27.45 6.36
N GLY A 327 -1.32 27.56 5.07
CA GLY A 327 -1.00 28.84 4.45
C GLY A 327 0.27 29.51 4.96
N SER A 328 1.08 28.81 5.78
CA SER A 328 2.32 29.38 6.31
C SER A 328 3.52 29.15 5.36
N ASP A 329 4.59 29.89 5.61
CA ASP A 329 5.90 29.78 4.97
C ASP A 329 6.65 28.47 5.31
N LYS A 330 6.14 27.71 6.26
CA LYS A 330 6.66 26.38 6.62
C LYS A 330 6.42 25.34 5.54
N ILE A 331 5.47 25.55 4.60
CA ILE A 331 5.26 24.68 3.46
C ILE A 331 6.38 24.95 2.46
N LEU A 332 7.22 23.95 2.17
CA LEU A 332 8.44 24.13 1.37
C LEU A 332 8.12 24.61 -0.06
N TRP A 333 7.15 23.99 -0.69
CA TRP A 333 6.61 24.41 -1.98
C TRP A 333 5.27 23.73 -2.28
N THR A 334 4.52 24.28 -3.23
CA THR A 334 3.23 23.73 -3.68
C THR A 334 3.11 23.78 -5.20
N LYS A 335 2.30 22.85 -5.75
CA LYS A 335 1.83 22.90 -7.14
C LYS A 335 0.33 22.71 -7.20
N ARG A 336 -0.34 23.44 -8.10
CA ARG A 336 -1.79 23.41 -8.28
C ARG A 336 -2.19 22.94 -9.68
N ARG A 337 -1.42 22.00 -10.25
CA ARG A 337 -1.62 21.55 -11.64
C ARG A 337 -1.17 20.11 -11.83
N GLY A 338 -2.02 19.30 -12.53
CA GLY A 338 -1.62 18.03 -13.12
C GLY A 338 -1.41 16.88 -12.14
N THR A 339 -1.93 16.96 -10.91
CA THR A 339 -1.77 15.93 -9.88
C THR A 339 -2.73 14.76 -10.06
N PRO A 340 -2.42 13.57 -9.50
CA PRO A 340 -3.18 12.34 -9.70
C PRO A 340 -4.49 12.33 -8.90
N TYR A 341 -5.48 11.59 -9.40
CA TYR A 341 -6.72 11.29 -8.67
C TYR A 341 -6.65 9.92 -7.99
N VAL A 342 -6.45 8.83 -8.74
CA VAL A 342 -6.39 7.48 -8.18
C VAL A 342 -4.96 6.99 -7.97
N PRO A 343 -4.06 7.01 -8.97
CA PRO A 343 -2.70 6.47 -8.78
C PRO A 343 -1.91 7.31 -7.78
N SER A 344 -1.17 6.64 -6.90
CA SER A 344 -0.21 7.30 -6.03
C SER A 344 1.05 7.68 -6.81
N PRO A 345 1.77 8.74 -6.41
CA PRO A 345 3.05 9.09 -7.04
C PRO A 345 4.12 8.03 -6.75
N ILE A 346 5.18 8.05 -7.54
CA ILE A 346 6.42 7.35 -7.23
C ILE A 346 7.52 8.38 -6.96
N LEU A 347 8.24 8.17 -5.87
CA LEU A 347 9.39 8.99 -5.49
C LEU A 347 10.65 8.14 -5.61
N TYR A 348 11.49 8.50 -6.60
CA TYR A 348 12.64 7.70 -6.96
C TYR A 348 13.90 8.57 -7.15
N ASP A 349 14.83 8.51 -6.20
CA ASP A 349 16.09 9.26 -6.15
C ASP A 349 15.89 10.76 -6.43
N GLY A 350 15.12 11.43 -5.60
CA GLY A 350 14.86 12.86 -5.68
C GLY A 350 13.97 13.31 -6.84
N LEU A 351 13.42 12.37 -7.63
CA LEU A 351 12.50 12.64 -8.71
C LEU A 351 11.10 12.13 -8.34
N LEU A 352 10.11 13.01 -8.38
CA LEU A 352 8.72 12.71 -8.04
C LEU A 352 7.91 12.65 -9.34
N TYR A 353 7.47 11.44 -9.72
CA TYR A 353 6.67 11.22 -10.92
C TYR A 353 5.21 10.96 -10.54
N PHE A 354 4.32 11.54 -11.32
CA PHE A 354 2.88 11.37 -11.12
C PHE A 354 2.13 11.64 -12.43
N THR A 355 0.91 11.12 -12.53
CA THR A 355 0.03 11.34 -13.68
C THR A 355 -1.07 12.33 -13.34
N GLN A 356 -1.60 13.04 -14.32
CA GLN A 356 -2.73 13.93 -14.10
C GLN A 356 -4.04 13.13 -14.00
N SER A 357 -4.78 13.31 -12.91
CA SER A 357 -6.03 12.57 -12.66
C SER A 357 -5.82 11.06 -12.87
N ASN A 358 -6.63 10.42 -13.71
CA ASN A 358 -6.45 9.02 -14.14
C ASN A 358 -5.95 8.97 -15.60
N GLN A 359 -5.48 10.08 -16.14
CA GLN A 359 -5.05 10.21 -17.53
C GLN A 359 -3.57 9.82 -17.67
N ALA A 360 -3.21 9.35 -18.85
CA ALA A 360 -1.82 9.05 -19.20
C ALA A 360 -1.03 10.31 -19.56
N LEU A 361 -1.02 11.30 -18.69
CA LEU A 361 -0.26 12.53 -18.78
C LEU A 361 0.75 12.57 -17.63
N LEU A 362 2.01 12.30 -17.95
CA LEU A 362 3.09 12.20 -16.95
C LEU A 362 3.70 13.55 -16.63
N SER A 363 3.91 13.79 -15.35
CA SER A 363 4.76 14.87 -14.84
C SER A 363 5.92 14.30 -14.03
N CYS A 364 7.06 14.99 -14.06
CA CYS A 364 8.21 14.74 -13.21
C CYS A 364 8.70 16.04 -12.63
N VAL A 365 8.91 16.08 -11.32
CA VAL A 365 9.47 17.25 -10.64
C VAL A 365 10.66 16.84 -9.77
N ASN A 366 11.58 17.78 -9.54
CA ASN A 366 12.57 17.65 -8.48
C ASN A 366 11.86 17.70 -7.13
N ALA A 367 12.02 16.67 -6.32
CA ALA A 367 11.34 16.56 -5.03
C ALA A 367 11.73 17.71 -4.07
N LYS A 368 13.02 18.08 -4.01
CA LYS A 368 13.51 19.10 -3.09
C LYS A 368 13.03 20.52 -3.46
N SER A 369 13.05 20.87 -4.75
CA SER A 369 12.80 22.25 -5.20
C SER A 369 11.43 22.47 -5.86
N GLY A 370 10.69 21.40 -6.19
CA GLY A 370 9.48 21.48 -6.99
C GLY A 370 9.71 21.86 -8.47
N LYS A 371 10.98 22.00 -8.94
CA LYS A 371 11.29 22.31 -10.35
C LYS A 371 10.71 21.22 -11.25
N THR A 372 9.93 21.63 -12.25
CA THR A 372 9.34 20.71 -13.23
C THR A 372 10.37 20.36 -14.31
N TYR A 373 10.51 19.07 -14.58
CA TYR A 373 11.30 18.52 -15.67
C TYR A 373 10.42 18.01 -16.81
N ILE A 374 9.36 17.26 -16.48
CA ILE A 374 8.35 16.78 -17.42
C ILE A 374 7.01 17.38 -17.00
N ASP A 375 6.33 18.11 -17.90
CA ASP A 375 5.02 18.72 -17.62
C ASP A 375 3.94 18.07 -18.46
N ARG A 376 3.13 17.19 -17.84
CA ARG A 376 1.93 16.55 -18.40
C ARG A 376 2.12 16.02 -19.82
N THR A 377 3.24 15.36 -20.04
CA THR A 377 3.57 14.79 -21.35
C THR A 377 2.78 13.50 -21.58
N ARG A 378 2.16 13.37 -22.75
CA ARG A 378 1.34 12.20 -23.11
C ARG A 378 2.19 10.93 -23.17
N LEU A 379 1.80 9.91 -22.42
CA LEU A 379 2.31 8.55 -22.53
C LEU A 379 1.58 7.84 -23.68
N LYS A 380 2.17 7.87 -24.87
CA LYS A 380 1.57 7.24 -26.06
C LYS A 380 1.37 5.74 -25.81
N GLY A 381 0.15 5.25 -26.07
CA GLY A 381 -0.23 3.83 -25.87
C GLY A 381 -0.89 3.54 -24.54
N LEU A 382 -0.90 4.46 -23.56
CA LEU A 382 -1.71 4.36 -22.35
C LEU A 382 -2.91 5.32 -22.44
N THR A 383 -4.00 4.97 -21.76
CA THR A 383 -5.24 5.78 -21.74
C THR A 383 -5.71 6.11 -20.33
N ASN A 384 -5.98 5.13 -19.51
CA ASN A 384 -6.62 5.26 -18.21
C ASN A 384 -5.81 4.51 -17.13
N ILE A 385 -5.16 5.24 -16.25
CA ILE A 385 -4.22 4.71 -15.24
C ILE A 385 -4.88 4.75 -13.87
N TYR A 386 -5.07 3.58 -13.26
CA TYR A 386 -5.50 3.40 -11.87
C TYR A 386 -4.40 2.80 -11.00
N ALA A 387 -3.62 1.88 -11.58
CA ALA A 387 -2.46 1.30 -10.93
C ALA A 387 -1.41 2.37 -10.63
N SER A 388 -0.90 2.37 -9.41
CA SER A 388 0.22 3.23 -9.03
C SER A 388 1.51 2.73 -9.68
N PRO A 389 2.38 3.60 -10.21
CA PRO A 389 3.65 3.20 -10.78
C PRO A 389 4.57 2.60 -9.73
N VAL A 390 5.47 1.70 -10.19
CA VAL A 390 6.52 1.13 -9.36
C VAL A 390 7.87 1.28 -10.04
N GLY A 391 8.97 1.28 -9.27
CA GLY A 391 10.32 1.50 -9.77
C GLY A 391 11.34 0.53 -9.22
N ALA A 392 12.29 0.13 -10.07
CA ALA A 392 13.47 -0.63 -9.71
C ALA A 392 14.53 -0.54 -10.81
N ASP A 393 15.80 -0.72 -10.45
CA ASP A 393 16.93 -0.82 -11.40
C ASP A 393 16.95 0.32 -12.41
N GLY A 394 16.70 1.55 -11.95
CA GLY A 394 16.66 2.75 -12.80
C GLY A 394 15.46 2.84 -13.75
N LYS A 395 14.45 2.01 -13.59
CA LYS A 395 13.25 1.92 -14.45
C LYS A 395 11.98 2.23 -13.67
N ILE A 396 10.95 2.71 -14.38
CA ILE A 396 9.61 2.97 -13.85
C ILE A 396 8.61 2.21 -14.71
N TYR A 397 7.75 1.44 -14.06
CA TYR A 397 6.72 0.58 -14.65
C TYR A 397 5.35 1.21 -14.43
N LEU A 398 4.63 1.51 -15.49
CA LEU A 398 3.27 2.06 -15.46
C LEU A 398 2.32 1.13 -16.21
N ASN A 399 1.19 0.82 -15.61
CA ASN A 399 0.16 -0.01 -16.21
C ASN A 399 -1.13 0.80 -16.39
N ASP A 400 -1.78 0.65 -17.55
CA ASP A 400 -3.14 1.13 -17.72
C ASP A 400 -4.18 0.02 -17.47
N ARG A 401 -5.44 0.40 -17.45
CA ARG A 401 -6.55 -0.53 -17.20
C ARG A 401 -6.79 -1.51 -18.35
N ASN A 402 -6.31 -1.25 -19.56
CA ASN A 402 -6.49 -2.11 -20.71
C ASN A 402 -5.44 -3.23 -20.80
N GLY A 403 -4.52 -3.28 -19.83
CA GLY A 403 -3.47 -4.30 -19.79
C GLY A 403 -2.19 -3.91 -20.50
N VAL A 404 -2.09 -2.66 -20.94
CA VAL A 404 -0.87 -2.12 -21.54
C VAL A 404 0.04 -1.58 -20.44
N SER A 405 1.31 -1.88 -20.57
CA SER A 405 2.35 -1.40 -19.65
C SER A 405 3.45 -0.66 -20.41
N LEU A 406 3.90 0.47 -19.88
CA LEU A 406 5.11 1.14 -20.34
C LEU A 406 6.21 1.01 -19.29
N VAL A 407 7.43 0.82 -19.77
CA VAL A 407 8.65 0.92 -18.97
C VAL A 407 9.39 2.17 -19.38
N LEU A 408 9.69 3.03 -18.43
CA LEU A 408 10.41 4.28 -18.63
C LEU A 408 11.78 4.21 -17.96
N ASN A 409 12.76 4.91 -18.50
CA ASN A 409 13.96 5.23 -17.73
C ASN A 409 13.61 6.23 -16.61
N ARG A 410 14.19 6.04 -15.43
CA ARG A 410 14.22 7.07 -14.39
C ARG A 410 15.13 8.21 -14.85
N SER A 411 14.53 9.28 -15.33
CA SER A 411 15.22 10.40 -15.96
C SER A 411 14.43 11.69 -15.81
N ARG A 412 15.08 12.82 -16.00
CA ARG A 412 14.43 14.14 -16.10
C ARG A 412 13.72 14.35 -17.43
N GLU A 413 13.95 13.48 -18.40
CA GLU A 413 13.31 13.47 -19.70
C GLU A 413 12.44 12.22 -19.86
N LEU A 414 11.34 12.33 -20.61
CA LEU A 414 10.49 11.18 -20.91
C LEU A 414 11.18 10.28 -21.93
N LYS A 415 11.62 9.11 -21.48
CA LYS A 415 12.18 8.07 -22.34
C LYS A 415 11.47 6.75 -22.08
N VAL A 416 10.58 6.38 -23.01
CA VAL A 416 9.94 5.05 -23.05
C VAL A 416 10.94 4.06 -23.62
N ILE A 417 11.21 2.97 -22.89
CA ILE A 417 12.19 1.93 -23.28
C ILE A 417 11.55 0.59 -23.61
N ALA A 418 10.30 0.38 -23.18
CA ALA A 418 9.52 -0.78 -23.60
C ALA A 418 8.01 -0.49 -23.50
N LYS A 419 7.24 -1.19 -24.35
CA LYS A 419 5.78 -1.31 -24.31
C LYS A 419 5.42 -2.78 -24.28
N ASN A 420 4.56 -3.18 -23.32
CA ASN A 420 4.18 -4.55 -23.06
C ASN A 420 2.66 -4.67 -22.93
N GLU A 421 2.11 -5.85 -23.19
CA GLU A 421 0.66 -6.10 -23.08
C GLU A 421 0.40 -7.48 -22.45
N LEU A 422 -0.61 -7.61 -21.60
CA LEU A 422 -1.02 -8.89 -21.00
C LEU A 422 -2.33 -9.43 -21.57
N GLY A 423 -3.07 -8.63 -22.37
CA GLY A 423 -4.33 -9.03 -22.97
C GLY A 423 -5.51 -9.14 -21.98
N GLU A 424 -5.39 -8.53 -20.80
CA GLU A 424 -6.51 -8.40 -19.85
C GLU A 424 -6.41 -7.12 -19.00
N GLN A 425 -7.52 -6.75 -18.37
CA GLN A 425 -7.55 -5.57 -17.52
C GLN A 425 -6.62 -5.70 -16.31
N ILE A 426 -5.83 -4.66 -16.06
CA ILE A 426 -5.00 -4.52 -14.87
C ILE A 426 -5.69 -3.52 -13.93
N VAL A 427 -5.97 -3.94 -12.70
CA VAL A 427 -6.71 -3.15 -11.71
C VAL A 427 -5.93 -2.88 -10.44
N SER A 428 -4.79 -3.56 -10.23
CA SER A 428 -3.91 -3.42 -9.08
C SER A 428 -2.57 -2.79 -9.46
N SER A 429 -1.89 -2.21 -8.48
CA SER A 429 -0.51 -1.80 -8.65
C SER A 429 0.40 -3.05 -8.71
N PRO A 430 1.50 -3.02 -9.46
CA PRO A 430 2.46 -4.11 -9.49
C PRO A 430 3.22 -4.27 -8.17
N ALA A 431 3.85 -5.43 -7.99
CA ALA A 431 4.82 -5.69 -6.93
C ALA A 431 6.13 -6.23 -7.51
N LEU A 432 7.24 -5.94 -6.84
CA LEU A 432 8.59 -6.25 -7.32
C LEU A 432 9.37 -7.03 -6.26
N ALA A 433 10.01 -8.12 -6.63
CA ALA A 433 10.95 -8.83 -5.76
C ALA A 433 11.95 -9.67 -6.56
N GLY A 434 13.25 -9.54 -6.27
CA GLY A 434 14.30 -10.21 -7.03
C GLY A 434 14.26 -9.82 -8.51
N ASN A 435 14.25 -10.80 -9.41
CA ASN A 435 14.11 -10.60 -10.87
C ASN A 435 12.66 -10.70 -11.36
N GLN A 436 11.67 -10.59 -10.46
CA GLN A 436 10.27 -10.84 -10.76
C GLN A 436 9.44 -9.58 -10.66
N LEU A 437 8.50 -9.43 -11.59
CA LEU A 437 7.42 -8.45 -11.59
C LEU A 437 6.09 -9.20 -11.46
N PHE A 438 5.28 -8.83 -10.47
CA PHE A 438 3.97 -9.43 -10.23
C PHE A 438 2.88 -8.45 -10.60
N ILE A 439 1.98 -8.88 -11.47
CA ILE A 439 0.82 -8.08 -11.92
C ILE A 439 -0.46 -8.89 -11.69
N ARG A 440 -1.40 -8.29 -10.95
CA ARG A 440 -2.74 -8.84 -10.83
C ARG A 440 -3.64 -8.22 -11.90
N GLY A 441 -4.07 -9.05 -12.84
CA GLY A 441 -5.16 -8.76 -13.75
C GLY A 441 -6.51 -9.05 -13.10
N ARG A 442 -7.58 -8.90 -13.88
CA ARG A 442 -8.94 -9.19 -13.42
C ARG A 442 -9.17 -10.67 -13.16
N ARG A 443 -8.59 -11.56 -13.98
CA ARG A 443 -8.79 -13.02 -13.93
C ARG A 443 -7.57 -13.76 -13.39
N PHE A 444 -6.38 -13.22 -13.61
CA PHE A 444 -5.15 -13.92 -13.31
C PHE A 444 -4.18 -13.06 -12.50
N LEU A 445 -3.36 -13.76 -11.73
CA LEU A 445 -2.12 -13.23 -11.19
C LEU A 445 -0.96 -13.73 -12.04
N TYR A 446 -0.10 -12.83 -12.46
CA TYR A 446 1.07 -13.09 -13.29
C TYR A 446 2.35 -12.90 -12.50
N CYS A 447 3.29 -13.82 -12.67
CA CYS A 447 4.70 -13.62 -12.39
C CYS A 447 5.44 -13.49 -13.72
N ILE A 448 6.10 -12.38 -13.88
CA ILE A 448 6.85 -12.02 -15.08
C ILE A 448 8.33 -12.01 -14.72
N SER A 449 9.14 -12.80 -15.42
CA SER A 449 10.57 -12.93 -15.22
C SER A 449 11.21 -13.37 -16.53
N GLU A 450 12.40 -12.90 -16.80
CA GLU A 450 13.17 -13.42 -17.93
C GLU A 450 13.44 -14.90 -17.73
N LYS A 451 13.21 -15.69 -18.77
CA LYS A 451 13.60 -17.11 -18.79
C LYS A 451 15.13 -17.18 -18.79
N LYS A 452 15.67 -17.88 -17.82
CA LYS A 452 17.09 -18.20 -17.80
C LYS A 452 17.41 -19.21 -18.90
#